data_c1ee163aa9d97c189be71be412629b66
#
_entry.id   c1ee163aa9d97c189be71be412629b66
#
_cell.length_a   1.000
_cell.length_b   1.000
_cell.length_c   1.000
_cell.angle_alpha   90.00
_cell.angle_beta   90.00
_cell.angle_gamma   90.00
#
_symmetry.space_group_name_H-M   'P 1'
#
loop_
_entity.id
_entity.type
_entity.pdbx_description
1 polymer ?
#
loop_
_entity_poly.entity_id
_entity_poly.type
_entity_poly.pdbx_seq_one_letter_code
_entity_poly.pdbx_strand_id
1 'polypeptide(L)'
;MLSKDQTLGKYQILDRLGSGGFGAVYLALDTWVNRKVALKVPHQQQDEIVDLLKEPRIMAGLKHPNIVELITVERKNGIFFMVLEYIEGEGLDRYIRRERSLPPNRALEIGLDVCSAIAFAHGHQILHRDLRPANILVNKEGIAKVTDFGTSRVLEMQHVPYAPTRIGSPPYMAPEHFRGRAVFQSDLWSLGITLYEMLTGTVPFYDADPLKIAQAFTSQQITVPHLRNPIVPKAFSEVVMKALAVNLGERFLSAQAFLEALRRLKENVARETRPLGTAVLSSSSSGPHPSLRASTQARLCRFCYRQMPRMTLVCPSCGEKN
;
A
#
# COMPACT_ATOMS: atom_id res chain seq x y z
N MET A 1 21.94 -5.53 22.01
CA MET A 1 21.62 -5.87 20.60
C MET A 1 22.05 -7.30 20.35
N LEU A 2 21.27 -8.07 19.61
CA LEU A 2 21.62 -9.45 19.25
C LEU A 2 22.64 -9.44 18.10
N SER A 3 23.61 -10.36 18.15
CA SER A 3 24.64 -10.53 17.13
C SER A 3 24.27 -11.67 16.17
N LYS A 4 24.84 -11.66 14.96
CA LYS A 4 24.77 -12.81 14.06
C LYS A 4 25.32 -14.06 14.76
N ASP A 5 24.71 -15.20 14.49
CA ASP A 5 25.00 -16.52 15.07
C ASP A 5 24.71 -16.64 16.57
N GLN A 6 24.27 -15.57 17.24
CA GLN A 6 23.77 -15.65 18.61
C GLN A 6 22.47 -16.45 18.65
N THR A 7 22.28 -17.25 19.70
CA THR A 7 21.04 -17.98 19.95
C THR A 7 20.20 -17.30 21.03
N LEU A 8 18.90 -17.16 20.78
CA LEU A 8 17.91 -16.72 21.75
C LEU A 8 16.85 -17.83 21.91
N GLY A 9 17.04 -18.68 22.92
CA GLY A 9 16.27 -19.91 23.03
C GLY A 9 16.54 -20.84 21.84
N LYS A 10 15.49 -21.23 21.12
CA LYS A 10 15.57 -22.06 19.90
C LYS A 10 15.85 -21.27 18.62
N TYR A 11 15.97 -19.95 18.70
CA TYR A 11 16.14 -19.09 17.53
C TYR A 11 17.60 -18.71 17.33
N GLN A 12 18.20 -19.13 16.24
CA GLN A 12 19.53 -18.70 15.80
C GLN A 12 19.39 -17.44 14.95
N ILE A 13 20.07 -16.35 15.34
CA ILE A 13 20.07 -15.10 14.61
C ILE A 13 20.90 -15.24 13.33
N LEU A 14 20.29 -15.03 12.18
CA LEU A 14 20.94 -15.10 10.88
C LEU A 14 21.43 -13.73 10.41
N ASP A 15 20.58 -12.69 10.57
CA ASP A 15 20.89 -11.33 10.12
C ASP A 15 20.01 -10.31 10.83
N ARG A 16 20.36 -9.01 10.69
CA ARG A 16 19.54 -7.90 11.13
C ARG A 16 18.76 -7.32 9.95
N LEU A 17 17.43 -7.41 9.96
CA LEU A 17 16.55 -6.90 8.92
C LEU A 17 16.36 -5.39 8.98
N GLY A 18 16.38 -4.81 10.20
CA GLY A 18 16.21 -3.38 10.39
C GLY A 18 16.14 -2.96 11.86
N SER A 19 16.10 -1.64 12.08
CA SER A 19 15.73 -1.08 13.38
C SER A 19 15.01 0.25 13.18
N GLY A 20 14.06 0.52 14.06
CA GLY A 20 13.27 1.75 14.10
C GLY A 20 13.09 2.23 15.54
N GLY A 21 12.19 3.21 15.73
CA GLY A 21 11.93 3.80 17.06
C GLY A 21 11.40 2.80 18.11
N PHE A 22 10.76 1.72 17.67
CA PHE A 22 10.11 0.74 18.57
C PHE A 22 10.98 -0.47 18.88
N GLY A 23 12.04 -0.73 18.11
CA GLY A 23 12.87 -1.92 18.31
C GLY A 23 13.74 -2.27 17.12
N ALA A 24 14.39 -3.43 17.23
CA ALA A 24 15.17 -4.05 16.17
C ALA A 24 14.50 -5.33 15.69
N VAL A 25 14.57 -5.58 14.38
CA VAL A 25 14.03 -6.79 13.74
C VAL A 25 15.17 -7.61 13.19
N TYR A 26 15.16 -8.90 13.50
CA TYR A 26 16.18 -9.86 13.11
C TYR A 26 15.57 -11.00 12.30
N LEU A 27 16.28 -11.45 11.26
CA LEU A 27 16.04 -12.74 10.65
C LEU A 27 16.63 -13.82 11.56
N ALA A 28 15.84 -14.81 11.88
CA ALA A 28 16.29 -15.95 12.69
C ALA A 28 15.79 -17.28 12.11
N LEU A 29 16.48 -18.36 12.46
CA LEU A 29 16.07 -19.73 12.19
C LEU A 29 15.49 -20.33 13.48
N ASP A 30 14.24 -20.76 13.45
CA ASP A 30 13.70 -21.66 14.47
C ASP A 30 14.33 -23.04 14.24
N THR A 31 15.30 -23.41 15.07
CA THR A 31 16.09 -24.63 14.91
C THR A 31 15.32 -25.93 15.18
N TRP A 32 14.16 -25.84 15.86
CA TRP A 32 13.35 -27.02 16.15
C TRP A 32 12.50 -27.45 14.95
N VAL A 33 12.02 -26.48 14.18
CA VAL A 33 11.15 -26.74 13.00
C VAL A 33 11.82 -26.35 11.69
N ASN A 34 13.09 -25.93 11.73
CA ASN A 34 13.89 -25.49 10.56
C ASN A 34 13.18 -24.44 9.70
N ARG A 35 12.59 -23.43 10.36
CA ARG A 35 11.81 -22.37 9.68
C ARG A 35 12.42 -20.99 9.94
N LYS A 36 12.55 -20.17 8.89
CA LYS A 36 12.90 -18.76 9.02
C LYS A 36 11.76 -17.98 9.63
N VAL A 37 12.08 -17.11 10.58
CA VAL A 37 11.14 -16.22 11.28
C VAL A 37 11.76 -14.83 11.41
N ALA A 38 10.93 -13.81 11.64
CA ALA A 38 11.36 -12.47 12.00
C ALA A 38 11.18 -12.28 13.51
N LEU A 39 12.25 -11.90 14.22
CA LEU A 39 12.20 -11.59 15.65
C LEU A 39 12.18 -10.07 15.82
N LYS A 40 11.07 -9.51 16.30
CA LYS A 40 10.99 -8.11 16.71
C LYS A 40 11.28 -7.97 18.19
N VAL A 41 12.39 -7.28 18.50
CA VAL A 41 12.88 -7.06 19.87
C VAL A 41 12.68 -5.57 20.20
N PRO A 42 11.74 -5.21 21.08
CA PRO A 42 11.53 -3.82 21.51
C PRO A 42 12.79 -3.24 22.16
N HIS A 43 13.01 -1.91 22.01
CA HIS A 43 14.12 -1.24 22.71
C HIS A 43 13.87 -1.15 24.22
N GLN A 44 12.64 -0.89 24.60
CA GLN A 44 12.21 -0.79 25.99
C GLN A 44 11.94 -2.18 26.56
N GLN A 45 12.97 -2.81 27.15
CA GLN A 45 12.88 -4.14 27.78
C GLN A 45 12.50 -4.09 29.26
N GLN A 46 12.55 -2.88 29.85
CA GLN A 46 12.27 -2.64 31.27
C GLN A 46 10.83 -2.20 31.52
N ASP A 47 10.05 -1.96 30.44
CA ASP A 47 8.64 -1.64 30.56
C ASP A 47 7.88 -2.76 31.29
N GLU A 48 6.77 -2.38 31.90
CA GLU A 48 5.86 -3.37 32.46
C GLU A 48 5.42 -4.36 31.38
N ILE A 49 5.31 -5.62 31.72
CA ILE A 49 4.91 -6.69 30.77
C ILE A 49 3.59 -6.36 30.06
N VAL A 50 2.70 -5.61 30.74
CA VAL A 50 1.42 -5.15 30.17
C VAL A 50 1.63 -4.23 28.97
N ASP A 51 2.62 -3.33 29.01
CA ASP A 51 2.93 -2.41 27.92
C ASP A 51 3.59 -3.15 26.75
N LEU A 52 4.49 -4.08 27.03
CA LEU A 52 5.12 -4.94 26.03
C LEU A 52 4.10 -5.83 25.30
N LEU A 53 3.01 -6.21 25.95
CA LEU A 53 1.97 -7.06 25.38
C LEU A 53 0.89 -6.30 24.58
N LYS A 54 0.90 -4.95 24.55
CA LYS A 54 -0.11 -4.18 23.81
C LYS A 54 -0.15 -4.51 22.32
N GLU A 55 0.98 -4.41 21.65
CA GLU A 55 1.09 -4.72 20.21
C GLU A 55 0.80 -6.21 19.92
N PRO A 56 1.42 -7.20 20.61
CA PRO A 56 1.10 -8.60 20.38
C PRO A 56 -0.37 -8.97 20.55
N ARG A 57 -1.05 -8.39 21.55
CA ARG A 57 -2.49 -8.65 21.77
C ARG A 57 -3.36 -8.17 20.62
N ILE A 58 -3.02 -7.02 20.03
CA ILE A 58 -3.68 -6.52 18.81
C ILE A 58 -3.40 -7.46 17.64
N MET A 59 -2.13 -7.81 17.42
CA MET A 59 -1.73 -8.66 16.29
C MET A 59 -2.29 -10.08 16.38
N ALA A 60 -2.44 -10.64 17.58
CA ALA A 60 -2.99 -11.99 17.77
C ALA A 60 -4.43 -12.15 17.24
N GLY A 61 -5.20 -11.05 17.18
CA GLY A 61 -6.54 -11.02 16.60
C GLY A 61 -6.56 -10.80 15.07
N LEU A 62 -5.43 -10.50 14.46
CA LEU A 62 -5.34 -10.10 13.04
C LEU A 62 -4.74 -11.24 12.19
N LYS A 63 -5.57 -12.20 11.79
CA LYS A 63 -5.16 -13.27 10.86
C LYS A 63 -5.71 -13.00 9.47
N HIS A 64 -4.84 -12.50 8.57
CA HIS A 64 -5.23 -12.11 7.22
C HIS A 64 -4.06 -12.32 6.25
N PRO A 65 -4.27 -12.73 4.97
CA PRO A 65 -3.18 -12.99 4.01
C PRO A 65 -2.28 -11.78 3.75
N ASN A 66 -2.81 -10.56 3.87
CA ASN A 66 -2.08 -9.31 3.65
C ASN A 66 -1.67 -8.60 4.96
N ILE A 67 -1.66 -9.31 6.09
CA ILE A 67 -1.11 -8.83 7.37
C ILE A 67 0.00 -9.79 7.78
N VAL A 68 1.12 -9.27 8.30
CA VAL A 68 2.21 -10.10 8.85
C VAL A 68 1.71 -10.83 10.09
N GLU A 69 1.81 -12.16 10.09
CA GLU A 69 1.28 -13.00 11.17
C GLU A 69 2.20 -12.96 12.42
N LEU A 70 1.60 -12.76 13.58
CA LEU A 70 2.25 -13.02 14.87
C LEU A 70 2.18 -14.52 15.15
N ILE A 71 3.35 -15.19 15.23
CA ILE A 71 3.44 -16.61 15.55
C ILE A 71 3.36 -16.83 17.05
N THR A 72 4.17 -16.10 17.81
CA THR A 72 4.18 -16.17 19.29
C THR A 72 4.90 -14.96 19.89
N VAL A 73 4.83 -14.84 21.21
CA VAL A 73 5.67 -13.95 22.01
C VAL A 73 6.43 -14.77 23.03
N GLU A 74 7.68 -14.42 23.24
CA GLU A 74 8.54 -15.13 24.18
C GLU A 74 9.39 -14.15 25.01
N ARG A 75 9.83 -14.64 26.18
CA ARG A 75 10.85 -13.99 27.00
C ARG A 75 11.94 -14.99 27.33
N LYS A 76 13.17 -14.73 26.87
CA LYS A 76 14.34 -15.56 27.08
C LYS A 76 15.53 -14.70 27.52
N ASN A 77 16.27 -15.17 28.53
CA ASN A 77 17.43 -14.45 29.07
C ASN A 77 17.13 -12.98 29.44
N GLY A 78 15.91 -12.71 29.95
CA GLY A 78 15.44 -11.37 30.27
C GLY A 78 14.96 -10.55 29.07
N ILE A 79 15.14 -11.01 27.83
CA ILE A 79 14.76 -10.32 26.61
C ILE A 79 13.34 -10.76 26.20
N PHE A 80 12.43 -9.78 26.06
CA PHE A 80 11.12 -9.96 25.46
C PHE A 80 11.23 -9.77 23.96
N PHE A 81 10.55 -10.61 23.18
CA PHE A 81 10.49 -10.50 21.72
C PHE A 81 9.23 -11.13 21.15
N MET A 82 8.82 -10.60 20.00
CA MET A 82 7.77 -11.17 19.16
C MET A 82 8.38 -12.01 18.05
N VAL A 83 7.78 -13.16 17.79
CA VAL A 83 8.12 -14.02 16.65
C VAL A 83 7.06 -13.84 15.60
N LEU A 84 7.45 -13.33 14.45
CA LEU A 84 6.60 -13.03 13.32
C LEU A 84 6.94 -13.93 12.13
N GLU A 85 5.99 -14.12 11.22
CA GLU A 85 6.33 -14.72 9.93
C GLU A 85 7.42 -13.91 9.22
N TYR A 86 8.38 -14.60 8.62
CA TYR A 86 9.38 -13.95 7.78
C TYR A 86 8.87 -13.81 6.36
N ILE A 87 8.85 -12.58 5.86
CA ILE A 87 8.48 -12.27 4.48
C ILE A 87 9.76 -12.19 3.66
N GLU A 88 9.96 -13.15 2.76
CA GLU A 88 11.08 -13.12 1.82
C GLU A 88 10.80 -12.13 0.70
N GLY A 89 11.28 -10.91 0.89
CA GLY A 89 11.01 -9.78 0.01
C GLY A 89 11.67 -8.50 0.48
N GLU A 90 11.08 -7.37 0.15
CA GLU A 90 11.60 -6.05 0.54
C GLU A 90 10.49 -5.12 1.03
N GLY A 91 10.87 -4.07 1.77
CA GLY A 91 9.96 -2.98 2.11
C GLY A 91 9.53 -2.19 0.88
N LEU A 92 8.26 -1.80 0.82
CA LEU A 92 7.72 -1.02 -0.29
C LEU A 92 8.45 0.33 -0.46
N ASP A 93 8.98 0.91 0.62
CA ASP A 93 9.80 2.13 0.57
C ASP A 93 11.10 1.92 -0.23
N ARG A 94 11.74 0.76 -0.11
CA ARG A 94 12.93 0.39 -0.88
C ARG A 94 12.55 0.07 -2.33
N TYR A 95 11.42 -0.60 -2.52
CA TYR A 95 10.91 -0.90 -3.86
C TYR A 95 10.62 0.39 -4.64
N ILE A 96 9.90 1.36 -4.05
CA ILE A 96 9.63 2.66 -4.69
C ILE A 96 10.94 3.41 -5.01
N ARG A 97 11.89 3.46 -4.08
CA ARG A 97 13.18 4.13 -4.31
C ARG A 97 13.98 3.52 -5.45
N ARG A 98 13.97 2.19 -5.59
CA ARG A 98 14.65 1.48 -6.67
C ARG A 98 14.01 1.74 -8.03
N GLU A 99 12.70 1.66 -8.12
CA GLU A 99 11.93 1.83 -9.37
C GLU A 99 11.61 3.30 -9.70
N ARG A 100 11.81 4.23 -8.75
CA ARG A 100 11.40 5.64 -8.76
C ARG A 100 9.89 5.84 -8.76
N SER A 101 9.15 5.11 -9.57
CA SER A 101 7.68 4.99 -9.53
C SER A 101 7.28 3.60 -10.02
N LEU A 102 6.14 3.11 -9.58
CA LEU A 102 5.67 1.79 -9.97
C LEU A 102 4.71 1.90 -11.18
N PRO A 103 4.70 0.88 -12.06
CA PRO A 103 3.66 0.76 -13.08
C PRO A 103 2.27 0.81 -12.43
N PRO A 104 1.27 1.49 -13.03
CA PRO A 104 -0.06 1.65 -12.43
C PRO A 104 -0.71 0.32 -12.03
N ASN A 105 -0.59 -0.72 -12.85
CA ASN A 105 -1.15 -2.04 -12.53
C ASN A 105 -0.50 -2.61 -11.26
N ARG A 106 0.81 -2.44 -11.11
CA ARG A 106 1.54 -2.92 -9.94
C ARG A 106 1.15 -2.16 -8.66
N ALA A 107 1.06 -0.82 -8.76
CA ALA A 107 0.58 0.01 -7.67
C ALA A 107 -0.86 -0.35 -7.26
N LEU A 108 -1.71 -0.70 -8.23
CA LEU A 108 -3.08 -1.13 -7.99
C LEU A 108 -3.15 -2.47 -7.25
N GLU A 109 -2.33 -3.46 -7.63
CA GLU A 109 -2.26 -4.76 -6.94
C GLU A 109 -1.84 -4.60 -5.48
N ILE A 110 -0.75 -3.88 -5.23
CA ILE A 110 -0.29 -3.57 -3.88
C ILE A 110 -1.36 -2.79 -3.10
N GLY A 111 -1.99 -1.81 -3.75
CA GLY A 111 -3.09 -1.04 -3.15
C GLY A 111 -4.28 -1.90 -2.74
N LEU A 112 -4.65 -2.89 -3.54
CA LEU A 112 -5.71 -3.86 -3.22
C LEU A 112 -5.35 -4.71 -2.01
N ASP A 113 -4.13 -5.25 -1.95
CA ASP A 113 -3.64 -6.06 -0.85
C ASP A 113 -3.65 -5.27 0.46
N VAL A 114 -3.07 -4.07 0.45
CA VAL A 114 -2.99 -3.20 1.63
C VAL A 114 -4.38 -2.74 2.06
N CYS A 115 -5.25 -2.33 1.12
CA CYS A 115 -6.61 -1.91 1.44
C CYS A 115 -7.44 -3.07 2.03
N SER A 116 -7.23 -4.31 1.56
CA SER A 116 -7.86 -5.51 2.13
C SER A 116 -7.42 -5.75 3.57
N ALA A 117 -6.12 -5.61 3.87
CA ALA A 117 -5.58 -5.71 5.23
C ALA A 117 -6.19 -4.67 6.17
N ILE A 118 -6.25 -3.41 5.71
CA ILE A 118 -6.83 -2.30 6.49
C ILE A 118 -8.33 -2.47 6.68
N ALA A 119 -9.07 -2.93 5.66
CA ALA A 119 -10.50 -3.22 5.80
C ALA A 119 -10.76 -4.31 6.87
N PHE A 120 -9.91 -5.35 6.89
CA PHE A 120 -9.98 -6.41 7.90
C PHE A 120 -9.68 -5.87 9.31
N ALA A 121 -8.61 -5.08 9.48
CA ALA A 121 -8.27 -4.47 10.78
C ALA A 121 -9.39 -3.53 11.29
N HIS A 122 -9.94 -2.70 10.40
CA HIS A 122 -11.05 -1.80 10.73
C HIS A 122 -12.32 -2.56 11.13
N GLY A 123 -12.60 -3.73 10.51
CA GLY A 123 -13.69 -4.62 10.91
C GLY A 123 -13.52 -5.17 12.33
N HIS A 124 -12.27 -5.24 12.84
CA HIS A 124 -11.94 -5.59 14.21
C HIS A 124 -11.75 -4.35 15.13
N GLN A 125 -12.20 -3.18 14.70
CA GLN A 125 -12.07 -1.91 15.39
C GLN A 125 -10.62 -1.47 15.67
N ILE A 126 -9.66 -1.90 14.84
CA ILE A 126 -8.24 -1.61 14.99
C ILE A 126 -7.81 -0.60 13.93
N LEU A 127 -7.22 0.52 14.38
CA LEU A 127 -6.55 1.53 13.57
C LEU A 127 -5.06 1.24 13.49
N HIS A 128 -4.46 1.36 12.30
CA HIS A 128 -3.02 1.20 12.11
C HIS A 128 -2.22 2.41 12.60
N ARG A 129 -2.62 3.63 12.22
CA ARG A 129 -2.07 4.95 12.59
C ARG A 129 -0.70 5.32 12.03
N ASP A 130 0.08 4.37 11.54
CA ASP A 130 1.38 4.62 10.89
C ASP A 130 1.49 3.83 9.58
N LEU A 131 0.43 3.83 8.77
CA LEU A 131 0.45 3.20 7.46
C LEU A 131 1.33 4.02 6.52
N ARG A 132 2.40 3.38 5.99
CA ARG A 132 3.38 3.99 5.09
C ARG A 132 4.18 2.91 4.36
N PRO A 133 4.91 3.23 3.28
CA PRO A 133 5.66 2.22 2.52
C PRO A 133 6.65 1.39 3.36
N ALA A 134 7.30 1.97 4.37
CA ALA A 134 8.23 1.22 5.23
C ALA A 134 7.56 0.14 6.08
N ASN A 135 6.23 0.25 6.32
CA ASN A 135 5.43 -0.71 7.07
C ASN A 135 4.61 -1.64 6.14
N ILE A 136 5.01 -1.74 4.88
CA ILE A 136 4.44 -2.65 3.89
C ILE A 136 5.58 -3.47 3.31
N LEU A 137 5.51 -4.79 3.43
CA LEU A 137 6.47 -5.72 2.86
C LEU A 137 5.88 -6.32 1.59
N VAL A 138 6.69 -6.39 0.53
CA VAL A 138 6.30 -7.03 -0.74
C VAL A 138 7.16 -8.28 -0.90
N ASN A 139 6.52 -9.45 -0.96
CA ASN A 139 7.23 -10.72 -1.11
C ASN A 139 7.67 -10.95 -2.57
N LYS A 140 8.40 -12.05 -2.83
CA LYS A 140 8.92 -12.41 -4.15
C LYS A 140 7.82 -12.68 -5.17
N GLU A 141 6.67 -13.17 -4.72
CA GLU A 141 5.48 -13.42 -5.54
C GLU A 141 4.72 -12.13 -5.83
N GLY A 142 5.14 -11.03 -5.21
CA GLY A 142 4.56 -9.74 -5.41
C GLY A 142 3.37 -9.43 -4.48
N ILE A 143 3.06 -10.25 -3.51
CA ILE A 143 1.98 -10.02 -2.53
C ILE A 143 2.45 -9.03 -1.48
N ALA A 144 1.62 -8.02 -1.20
CA ALA A 144 1.92 -7.05 -0.16
C ALA A 144 1.31 -7.48 1.19
N LYS A 145 2.09 -7.28 2.26
CA LYS A 145 1.68 -7.52 3.63
C LYS A 145 1.98 -6.32 4.52
N VAL A 146 0.97 -5.88 5.27
CA VAL A 146 1.09 -4.80 6.25
C VAL A 146 1.72 -5.34 7.53
N THR A 147 2.66 -4.60 8.08
CA THR A 147 3.36 -4.92 9.34
C THR A 147 3.34 -3.72 10.27
N ASP A 148 3.82 -3.91 11.48
CA ASP A 148 4.04 -2.87 12.49
C ASP A 148 2.75 -2.21 13.00
N PHE A 149 1.93 -3.00 13.67
CA PHE A 149 0.78 -2.52 14.43
C PHE A 149 1.14 -1.94 15.82
N GLY A 150 2.44 -1.60 16.06
CA GLY A 150 2.94 -1.11 17.35
C GLY A 150 2.35 0.22 17.79
N THR A 151 1.87 1.03 16.84
CA THR A 151 1.17 2.29 17.10
C THR A 151 -0.35 2.15 17.07
N SER A 152 -0.84 0.95 16.72
CA SER A 152 -2.26 0.65 16.61
C SER A 152 -2.98 0.80 17.95
N ARG A 153 -4.23 1.23 17.91
CA ARG A 153 -5.13 1.23 19.07
C ARG A 153 -6.47 0.63 18.69
N VAL A 154 -7.00 -0.16 19.61
CA VAL A 154 -8.44 -0.46 19.61
C VAL A 154 -9.18 0.84 19.88
N LEU A 155 -10.21 1.15 19.11
CA LEU A 155 -11.07 2.31 19.34
C LEU A 155 -11.94 2.06 20.59
N GLU A 156 -11.32 2.05 21.76
CA GLU A 156 -12.04 2.32 22.99
C GLU A 156 -12.25 3.83 23.06
N MET A 157 -13.48 4.24 23.32
CA MET A 157 -13.92 5.63 23.42
C MET A 157 -13.18 6.42 24.50
N GLN A 158 -11.92 6.74 24.29
CA GLN A 158 -11.20 7.66 25.17
C GLN A 158 -10.66 8.82 24.35
N HIS A 159 -11.30 9.95 24.57
CA HIS A 159 -10.77 11.26 24.22
C HIS A 159 -9.46 11.47 24.98
N VAL A 160 -8.34 11.10 24.38
CA VAL A 160 -7.03 11.47 24.90
C VAL A 160 -6.73 12.86 24.36
N PRO A 161 -6.56 13.88 25.25
CA PRO A 161 -6.11 15.19 24.82
C PRO A 161 -4.76 15.07 24.11
N TYR A 162 -4.59 15.89 23.09
CA TYR A 162 -3.38 16.02 22.30
C TYR A 162 -2.14 16.13 23.18
N ALA A 163 -1.30 15.10 23.18
CA ALA A 163 0.11 15.25 23.43
C ALA A 163 0.81 15.26 22.06
N PRO A 164 1.76 16.18 21.78
CA PRO A 164 2.55 16.15 20.55
C PRO A 164 3.54 15.00 20.64
N THR A 165 3.02 13.80 20.74
CA THR A 165 3.80 12.57 20.69
C THR A 165 4.14 12.32 19.23
N ARG A 166 5.41 12.06 18.95
CA ARG A 166 6.04 11.70 17.68
C ARG A 166 5.45 10.38 17.09
N ILE A 167 4.11 10.24 17.09
CA ILE A 167 3.43 9.04 16.63
C ILE A 167 3.00 9.26 15.20
N GLY A 168 3.59 8.51 14.29
CA GLY A 168 3.34 8.55 12.86
C GLY A 168 4.45 9.26 12.07
N SER A 169 4.39 9.07 10.76
CA SER A 169 5.34 9.64 9.80
C SER A 169 4.68 10.84 9.10
N PRO A 170 5.10 12.08 9.37
CA PRO A 170 4.38 13.29 8.99
C PRO A 170 3.90 13.36 7.53
N PRO A 171 4.69 12.96 6.50
CA PRO A 171 4.22 13.00 5.13
C PRO A 171 3.00 12.11 4.81
N TYR A 172 2.74 11.09 5.62
CA TYR A 172 1.62 10.15 5.43
C TYR A 172 0.46 10.41 6.40
N MET A 173 0.66 11.30 7.37
CA MET A 173 -0.29 11.58 8.42
C MET A 173 -1.47 12.41 7.89
N ALA A 174 -2.69 12.00 8.22
CA ALA A 174 -3.90 12.72 7.84
C ALA A 174 -4.05 14.06 8.57
N PRO A 175 -4.69 15.09 7.98
CA PRO A 175 -4.86 16.40 8.61
C PRO A 175 -5.52 16.35 9.99
N GLU A 176 -6.53 15.49 10.18
CA GLU A 176 -7.18 15.29 11.46
C GLU A 176 -6.29 14.58 12.48
N HIS A 177 -5.35 13.77 12.03
CA HIS A 177 -4.40 13.06 12.89
C HIS A 177 -3.41 14.04 13.51
N PHE A 178 -2.96 15.08 12.78
CA PHE A 178 -2.16 16.18 13.33
C PHE A 178 -2.89 16.93 14.46
N ARG A 179 -4.24 16.89 14.49
CA ARG A 179 -5.07 17.46 15.55
C ARG A 179 -5.38 16.48 16.69
N GLY A 180 -4.70 15.33 16.76
CA GLY A 180 -4.90 14.31 17.78
C GLY A 180 -6.16 13.45 17.58
N ARG A 181 -6.83 13.54 16.43
CA ARG A 181 -8.08 12.81 16.11
C ARG A 181 -7.85 11.77 15.04
N ALA A 182 -7.13 10.68 15.35
CA ALA A 182 -7.05 9.56 14.43
C ALA A 182 -8.41 8.82 14.37
N VAL A 183 -8.95 8.67 13.16
CA VAL A 183 -10.18 7.93 12.83
C VAL A 183 -9.88 6.89 11.75
N PHE A 184 -10.80 5.97 11.46
CA PHE A 184 -10.60 4.95 10.42
C PHE A 184 -10.22 5.55 9.06
N GLN A 185 -10.81 6.68 8.71
CA GLN A 185 -10.49 7.39 7.46
C GLN A 185 -9.07 7.99 7.46
N SER A 186 -8.39 8.11 8.61
CA SER A 186 -6.99 8.55 8.66
C SER A 186 -6.05 7.51 8.05
N ASP A 187 -6.30 6.20 8.23
CA ASP A 187 -5.56 5.13 7.56
C ASP A 187 -5.81 5.14 6.04
N LEU A 188 -7.03 5.51 5.60
CA LEU A 188 -7.36 5.63 4.18
C LEU A 188 -6.63 6.79 3.50
N TRP A 189 -6.44 7.91 4.21
CA TRP A 189 -5.56 8.98 3.78
C TRP A 189 -4.13 8.48 3.61
N SER A 190 -3.58 7.82 4.62
CA SER A 190 -2.21 7.28 4.61
C SER A 190 -1.98 6.30 3.45
N LEU A 191 -2.99 5.45 3.14
CA LEU A 191 -2.99 4.60 1.96
C LEU A 191 -3.06 5.44 0.67
N GLY A 192 -3.85 6.52 0.64
CA GLY A 192 -3.91 7.47 -0.48
C GLY A 192 -2.56 8.09 -0.77
N ILE A 193 -1.82 8.56 0.25
CA ILE A 193 -0.45 9.08 0.11
C ILE A 193 0.51 7.99 -0.38
N THR A 194 0.39 6.76 0.14
CA THR A 194 1.21 5.62 -0.30
C THR A 194 0.97 5.29 -1.79
N LEU A 195 -0.30 5.27 -2.23
CA LEU A 195 -0.66 5.09 -3.65
C LEU A 195 -0.11 6.23 -4.51
N TYR A 196 -0.25 7.47 -4.04
CA TYR A 196 0.30 8.64 -4.71
C TYR A 196 1.81 8.49 -4.93
N GLU A 197 2.55 8.13 -3.87
CA GLU A 197 4.01 7.94 -3.93
C GLU A 197 4.39 6.77 -4.84
N MET A 198 3.70 5.65 -4.79
CA MET A 198 3.92 4.54 -5.74
C MET A 198 3.78 4.99 -7.19
N LEU A 199 2.79 5.82 -7.51
CA LEU A 199 2.49 6.26 -8.87
C LEU A 199 3.41 7.38 -9.36
N THR A 200 3.90 8.25 -8.47
CA THR A 200 4.64 9.47 -8.83
C THR A 200 6.10 9.45 -8.39
N GLY A 201 6.50 8.51 -7.51
CA GLY A 201 7.83 8.41 -6.93
C GLY A 201 8.10 9.37 -5.77
N THR A 202 7.15 10.23 -5.42
CA THR A 202 7.30 11.24 -4.36
C THR A 202 5.99 11.44 -3.61
N VAL A 203 6.08 11.83 -2.33
CA VAL A 203 4.91 12.29 -1.59
C VAL A 203 4.43 13.66 -2.11
N PRO A 204 3.13 14.04 -1.92
CA PRO A 204 2.60 15.32 -2.39
C PRO A 204 3.34 16.52 -1.78
N PHE A 205 3.61 16.48 -0.48
CA PHE A 205 4.32 17.51 0.27
C PHE A 205 5.36 16.88 1.20
N TYR A 206 6.52 17.55 1.28
CA TYR A 206 7.59 17.17 2.17
C TYR A 206 8.20 18.43 2.78
N ASP A 207 8.37 18.44 4.09
CA ASP A 207 9.11 19.47 4.84
C ASP A 207 9.75 18.81 6.08
N ALA A 208 10.82 19.39 6.59
CA ALA A 208 11.44 18.96 7.84
C ALA A 208 10.57 19.29 9.06
N ASP A 209 9.71 20.31 8.94
CA ASP A 209 8.74 20.70 9.96
C ASP A 209 7.38 20.04 9.72
N PRO A 210 6.93 19.15 10.61
CA PRO A 210 5.63 18.51 10.49
C PRO A 210 4.43 19.46 10.42
N LEU A 211 4.54 20.64 11.05
CA LEU A 211 3.46 21.63 11.04
C LEU A 211 3.30 22.26 9.65
N LYS A 212 4.38 22.45 8.91
CA LYS A 212 4.31 22.93 7.52
C LYS A 212 3.66 21.91 6.60
N ILE A 213 3.92 20.61 6.81
CA ILE A 213 3.22 19.54 6.07
C ILE A 213 1.73 19.58 6.36
N ALA A 214 1.33 19.70 7.63
CA ALA A 214 -0.07 19.81 8.02
C ALA A 214 -0.75 21.03 7.39
N GLN A 215 -0.06 22.18 7.34
CA GLN A 215 -0.55 23.40 6.68
C GLN A 215 -0.68 23.18 5.16
N ALA A 216 0.34 22.59 4.52
CA ALA A 216 0.32 22.33 3.09
C ALA A 216 -0.90 21.51 2.66
N PHE A 217 -1.25 20.47 3.41
CA PHE A 217 -2.44 19.66 3.11
C PHE A 217 -3.76 20.44 3.19
N THR A 218 -3.82 21.51 3.96
CA THR A 218 -5.05 22.31 4.13
C THR A 218 -5.07 23.58 3.29
N SER A 219 -3.92 24.11 2.90
CA SER A 219 -3.79 25.40 2.21
C SER A 219 -3.33 25.31 0.75
N GLN A 220 -2.76 24.18 0.33
CA GLN A 220 -2.23 23.98 -1.01
C GLN A 220 -3.00 22.86 -1.72
N GLN A 221 -3.07 22.96 -3.06
CA GLN A 221 -3.66 21.90 -3.87
C GLN A 221 -2.62 20.81 -4.15
N ILE A 222 -3.01 19.56 -3.93
CA ILE A 222 -2.23 18.40 -4.35
C ILE A 222 -2.30 18.28 -5.87
N THR A 223 -1.14 18.27 -6.54
CA THR A 223 -1.08 17.98 -7.97
C THR A 223 -1.56 16.56 -8.22
N VAL A 224 -2.54 16.37 -9.07
CA VAL A 224 -3.11 15.03 -9.35
C VAL A 224 -2.07 14.10 -9.98
N PRO A 225 -2.05 12.79 -9.63
CA PRO A 225 -1.01 11.85 -10.06
C PRO A 225 -0.76 11.82 -11.57
N HIS A 226 -1.81 11.81 -12.40
CA HIS A 226 -1.65 11.73 -13.86
C HIS A 226 -1.05 12.98 -14.50
N LEU A 227 -1.03 14.13 -13.81
CA LEU A 227 -0.30 15.33 -14.26
C LEU A 227 1.19 15.26 -13.92
N ARG A 228 1.57 14.51 -12.89
CA ARG A 228 2.98 14.25 -12.55
C ARG A 228 3.57 13.10 -13.34
N ASN A 229 2.76 12.07 -13.57
CA ASN A 229 3.16 10.88 -14.31
C ASN A 229 2.07 10.52 -15.34
N PRO A 230 2.25 10.88 -16.63
CA PRO A 230 1.25 10.69 -17.67
C PRO A 230 0.85 9.24 -17.96
N ILE A 231 1.63 8.24 -17.49
CA ILE A 231 1.25 6.83 -17.62
C ILE A 231 0.13 6.43 -16.65
N VAL A 232 -0.14 7.25 -15.63
CA VAL A 232 -1.18 6.97 -14.64
C VAL A 232 -2.55 7.23 -15.24
N PRO A 233 -3.47 6.25 -15.26
CA PRO A 233 -4.84 6.45 -15.73
C PRO A 233 -5.57 7.53 -14.92
N LYS A 234 -6.32 8.39 -15.59
CA LYS A 234 -7.10 9.45 -14.93
C LYS A 234 -8.05 8.89 -13.87
N ALA A 235 -8.73 7.79 -14.17
CA ALA A 235 -9.61 7.11 -13.20
C ALA A 235 -8.86 6.66 -11.93
N PHE A 236 -7.61 6.22 -12.03
CA PHE A 236 -6.81 5.88 -10.85
C PHE A 236 -6.44 7.14 -10.06
N SER A 237 -6.05 8.23 -10.75
CA SER A 237 -5.83 9.52 -10.09
C SER A 237 -7.04 9.99 -9.30
N GLU A 238 -8.24 9.87 -9.86
CA GLU A 238 -9.49 10.28 -9.21
C GLU A 238 -9.74 9.48 -7.92
N VAL A 239 -9.50 8.17 -7.95
CA VAL A 239 -9.61 7.32 -6.75
C VAL A 239 -8.58 7.71 -5.68
N VAL A 240 -7.33 7.98 -6.06
CA VAL A 240 -6.28 8.46 -5.13
C VAL A 240 -6.67 9.82 -4.55
N MET A 241 -7.09 10.78 -5.37
CA MET A 241 -7.49 12.12 -4.91
C MET A 241 -8.71 12.08 -4.00
N LYS A 242 -9.66 11.18 -4.21
CA LYS A 242 -10.77 10.97 -3.27
C LYS A 242 -10.29 10.47 -1.90
N ALA A 243 -9.29 9.59 -1.84
CA ALA A 243 -8.69 9.17 -0.57
C ALA A 243 -7.97 10.33 0.13
N LEU A 244 -7.48 11.32 -0.64
CA LEU A 244 -6.79 12.52 -0.17
C LEU A 244 -7.72 13.74 0.01
N ALA A 245 -9.03 13.55 0.10
CA ALA A 245 -9.94 14.62 0.46
C ALA A 245 -9.73 15.04 1.91
N VAL A 246 -9.52 16.34 2.15
CA VAL A 246 -9.31 16.91 3.49
C VAL A 246 -10.57 16.77 4.33
N ASN A 247 -11.73 17.01 3.70
CA ASN A 247 -13.03 16.81 4.32
C ASN A 247 -13.33 15.30 4.41
N LEU A 248 -13.58 14.81 5.64
CA LEU A 248 -13.90 13.41 5.89
C LEU A 248 -15.16 12.92 5.16
N GLY A 249 -16.15 13.80 4.95
CA GLY A 249 -17.39 13.48 4.22
C GLY A 249 -17.17 13.29 2.70
N GLU A 250 -16.10 13.84 2.13
CA GLU A 250 -15.73 13.69 0.72
C GLU A 250 -14.77 12.53 0.50
N ARG A 251 -14.09 12.07 1.57
CA ARG A 251 -13.19 10.91 1.56
C ARG A 251 -14.00 9.62 1.46
N PHE A 252 -13.34 8.48 1.27
CA PHE A 252 -13.99 7.18 1.43
C PHE A 252 -14.49 7.00 2.87
N LEU A 253 -15.76 6.61 3.03
CA LEU A 253 -16.38 6.45 4.35
C LEU A 253 -15.87 5.22 5.09
N SER A 254 -15.35 4.22 4.37
CA SER A 254 -14.78 2.99 4.93
C SER A 254 -13.69 2.42 4.03
N ALA A 255 -12.82 1.58 4.60
CA ALA A 255 -11.82 0.83 3.85
C ALA A 255 -12.48 -0.13 2.84
N GLN A 256 -13.66 -0.67 3.15
CA GLN A 256 -14.42 -1.50 2.23
C GLN A 256 -14.87 -0.73 0.98
N ALA A 257 -15.36 0.51 1.14
CA ALA A 257 -15.73 1.35 0.00
C ALA A 257 -14.50 1.74 -0.86
N PHE A 258 -13.34 1.94 -0.24
CA PHE A 258 -12.10 2.19 -0.97
C PHE A 258 -11.65 0.94 -1.73
N LEU A 259 -11.69 -0.24 -1.09
CA LEU A 259 -11.34 -1.53 -1.70
C LEU A 259 -12.21 -1.82 -2.94
N GLU A 260 -13.51 -1.55 -2.88
CA GLU A 260 -14.40 -1.68 -4.02
C GLU A 260 -14.04 -0.74 -5.17
N ALA A 261 -13.69 0.52 -4.87
CA ALA A 261 -13.24 1.45 -5.90
C ALA A 261 -11.97 0.96 -6.60
N LEU A 262 -10.99 0.42 -5.86
CA LEU A 262 -9.79 -0.18 -6.43
C LEU A 262 -10.10 -1.44 -7.26
N ARG A 263 -11.03 -2.29 -6.82
CA ARG A 263 -11.47 -3.48 -7.59
C ARG A 263 -12.11 -3.09 -8.92
N ARG A 264 -12.98 -2.07 -8.92
CA ARG A 264 -13.59 -1.55 -10.17
C ARG A 264 -12.54 -1.03 -11.14
N LEU A 265 -11.49 -0.36 -10.65
CA LEU A 265 -10.37 0.04 -11.50
C LEU A 265 -9.70 -1.16 -12.16
N LYS A 266 -9.43 -2.24 -11.40
CA LYS A 266 -8.82 -3.47 -11.93
C LYS A 266 -9.69 -4.12 -13.01
N GLU A 267 -11.00 -4.18 -12.80
CA GLU A 267 -11.95 -4.74 -13.76
C GLU A 267 -12.01 -3.92 -15.06
N ASN A 268 -12.00 -2.59 -14.95
CA ASN A 268 -12.02 -1.71 -16.13
C ASN A 268 -10.75 -1.86 -16.97
N VAL A 269 -9.57 -1.92 -16.32
CA VAL A 269 -8.31 -2.19 -17.02
C VAL A 269 -8.35 -3.56 -17.72
N ALA A 270 -8.88 -4.58 -17.06
CA ALA A 270 -9.01 -5.93 -17.64
C ALA A 270 -9.98 -5.96 -18.83
N ARG A 271 -11.03 -5.14 -18.84
CA ARG A 271 -11.97 -5.03 -19.97
C ARG A 271 -11.33 -4.29 -21.16
N GLU A 272 -10.56 -3.25 -20.92
CA GLU A 272 -9.88 -2.49 -21.98
C GLU A 272 -8.75 -3.29 -22.65
N THR A 273 -8.17 -4.26 -21.95
CA THR A 273 -7.09 -5.13 -22.46
C THR A 273 -7.59 -6.41 -23.10
N ARG A 274 -8.90 -6.71 -23.01
CA ARG A 274 -9.48 -7.87 -23.68
C ARG A 274 -9.48 -7.64 -25.20
N PRO A 275 -8.84 -8.51 -26.01
CA PRO A 275 -8.99 -8.44 -27.46
C PRO A 275 -10.47 -8.59 -27.79
N LEU A 276 -11.00 -7.73 -28.65
CA LEU A 276 -12.34 -7.87 -29.21
C LEU A 276 -12.45 -9.30 -29.79
N GLY A 277 -13.12 -10.17 -29.05
CA GLY A 277 -13.33 -11.54 -29.44
C GLY A 277 -13.94 -11.58 -30.83
N THR A 278 -13.39 -12.34 -31.74
CA THR A 278 -13.99 -12.75 -33.00
C THR A 278 -15.42 -13.20 -32.70
N ALA A 279 -16.39 -12.35 -33.02
CA ALA A 279 -17.78 -12.78 -33.10
C ALA A 279 -17.84 -13.92 -34.15
N VAL A 280 -18.05 -15.11 -33.69
CA VAL A 280 -18.39 -16.26 -34.59
C VAL A 280 -19.74 -15.93 -35.15
N LEU A 281 -19.74 -15.31 -36.34
CA LEU A 281 -20.94 -15.23 -37.17
C LEU A 281 -21.24 -16.63 -37.66
N SER A 282 -22.25 -17.23 -37.08
CA SER A 282 -22.90 -18.40 -37.66
C SER A 282 -23.39 -18.06 -39.05
N SER A 283 -22.82 -18.73 -40.04
CA SER A 283 -23.12 -18.60 -41.45
C SER A 283 -24.50 -19.17 -41.78
N SER A 284 -25.34 -18.34 -42.42
CA SER A 284 -26.34 -18.86 -43.35
C SER A 284 -26.50 -17.93 -44.54
N SER A 285 -26.41 -18.54 -45.75
CA SER A 285 -26.86 -18.14 -47.09
C SER A 285 -26.02 -17.15 -47.92
N SER A 286 -25.35 -17.70 -48.88
CA SER A 286 -25.12 -17.46 -50.30
C SER A 286 -25.59 -16.14 -50.96
N GLY A 287 -24.62 -15.45 -51.63
CA GLY A 287 -24.81 -14.44 -52.67
C GLY A 287 -23.46 -13.80 -53.08
N PRO A 288 -23.15 -13.53 -54.34
CA PRO A 288 -21.81 -13.41 -54.89
C PRO A 288 -21.12 -12.05 -54.69
N HIS A 289 -19.78 -12.10 -54.73
CA HIS A 289 -18.76 -11.03 -54.57
C HIS A 289 -19.00 -9.80 -55.40
N PRO A 290 -18.42 -8.59 -54.93
CA PRO A 290 -17.19 -8.20 -55.56
C PRO A 290 -16.05 -7.84 -54.58
N SER A 291 -14.86 -8.18 -55.05
CA SER A 291 -13.53 -7.94 -54.48
C SER A 291 -13.24 -6.45 -54.24
N LEU A 292 -12.83 -6.10 -52.99
CA LEU A 292 -11.95 -4.96 -52.75
C LEU A 292 -10.97 -5.31 -51.61
N ARG A 293 -9.71 -5.54 -52.01
CA ARG A 293 -8.57 -5.62 -51.10
C ARG A 293 -8.29 -4.21 -50.54
N ALA A 294 -8.34 -4.04 -49.22
CA ALA A 294 -7.67 -2.93 -48.57
C ALA A 294 -7.00 -3.50 -47.31
N SER A 295 -5.69 -3.67 -47.37
CA SER A 295 -4.84 -3.97 -46.21
C SER A 295 -4.80 -2.72 -45.31
N THR A 296 -5.60 -2.68 -44.25
CA THR A 296 -5.52 -1.66 -43.22
C THR A 296 -4.37 -1.99 -42.28
N GLN A 297 -3.16 -1.54 -42.63
CA GLN A 297 -2.06 -1.46 -41.66
C GLN A 297 -2.39 -0.36 -40.66
N ALA A 298 -2.76 -0.76 -39.45
CA ALA A 298 -2.93 0.15 -38.32
C ALA A 298 -1.54 0.52 -37.76
N ARG A 299 -1.41 1.76 -37.23
CA ARG A 299 -0.26 2.20 -36.43
C ARG A 299 -0.70 2.56 -35.03
N LEU A 300 0.21 2.56 -34.08
CA LEU A 300 -0.07 3.01 -32.71
C LEU A 300 0.11 4.54 -32.61
N CYS A 301 -0.80 5.20 -31.89
CA CYS A 301 -0.63 6.59 -31.51
C CYS A 301 0.56 6.73 -30.56
N ARG A 302 1.47 7.69 -30.84
CA ARG A 302 2.66 7.93 -30.00
C ARG A 302 2.34 8.51 -28.63
N PHE A 303 1.14 9.03 -28.41
CA PHE A 303 0.73 9.65 -27.16
C PHE A 303 -0.11 8.72 -26.26
N CYS A 304 -1.09 7.99 -26.83
CA CYS A 304 -1.97 7.12 -26.03
C CYS A 304 -1.84 5.64 -26.35
N TYR A 305 -0.95 5.26 -27.27
CA TYR A 305 -0.66 3.90 -27.72
C TYR A 305 -1.85 3.09 -28.24
N ARG A 306 -3.00 3.74 -28.52
CA ARG A 306 -4.14 3.09 -29.18
C ARG A 306 -3.91 2.96 -30.68
N GLN A 307 -4.44 1.88 -31.26
CA GLN A 307 -4.41 1.69 -32.70
C GLN A 307 -5.21 2.77 -33.41
N MET A 308 -4.63 3.33 -34.45
CA MET A 308 -5.24 4.34 -35.31
C MET A 308 -4.98 4.05 -36.78
N PRO A 309 -5.85 4.46 -37.70
CA PRO A 309 -5.63 4.32 -39.13
C PRO A 309 -4.37 5.07 -39.56
N ARG A 310 -3.56 4.46 -40.41
CA ARG A 310 -2.22 4.98 -40.78
C ARG A 310 -2.28 6.37 -41.42
N MET A 311 -3.40 6.75 -42.01
CA MET A 311 -3.61 8.02 -42.71
C MET A 311 -4.20 9.14 -41.84
N THR A 312 -4.53 8.90 -40.58
CA THR A 312 -5.06 9.92 -39.69
C THR A 312 -3.94 10.69 -38.99
N LEU A 313 -3.94 12.03 -39.16
CA LEU A 313 -2.94 12.90 -38.52
C LEU A 313 -3.30 13.24 -37.06
N VAL A 314 -4.56 13.05 -36.68
CA VAL A 314 -5.05 13.27 -35.31
C VAL A 314 -5.59 11.96 -34.76
N CYS A 315 -5.16 11.60 -33.58
CA CYS A 315 -5.65 10.39 -32.92
C CYS A 315 -7.12 10.52 -32.52
N PRO A 316 -8.01 9.64 -33.00
CA PRO A 316 -9.45 9.73 -32.65
C PRO A 316 -9.73 9.44 -31.18
N SER A 317 -8.74 8.88 -30.43
CA SER A 317 -8.91 8.50 -29.02
C SER A 317 -8.42 9.56 -28.04
N CYS A 318 -7.35 10.32 -28.35
CA CYS A 318 -6.79 11.34 -27.45
C CYS A 318 -6.78 12.76 -28.07
N GLY A 319 -7.12 12.91 -29.35
CA GLY A 319 -7.16 14.22 -30.04
C GLY A 319 -5.77 14.79 -30.41
N GLU A 320 -4.67 14.10 -30.11
CA GLU A 320 -3.32 14.59 -30.38
C GLU A 320 -2.86 14.33 -31.82
N LYS A 321 -2.07 15.28 -32.41
CA LYS A 321 -1.43 15.12 -33.68
C LYS A 321 -0.24 14.13 -33.58
N ASN A 322 -0.22 13.17 -34.48
CA ASN A 322 0.74 12.06 -34.48
C ASN A 322 1.77 12.21 -35.60
#